data_8f6b58ff7b73482a34f31de7a559dcf9
#
_entry.id   8f6b58ff7b73482a34f31de7a559dcf9
#
_cell.length_a   1.000
_cell.length_b   1.000
_cell.length_c   1.000
_cell.angle_alpha   90.00
_cell.angle_beta   90.00
_cell.angle_gamma   90.00
#
_symmetry.space_group_name_H-M   'P 1'
#
loop_
_entity.id
_entity.type
_entity.pdbx_description
1 polymer ?
#
loop_
_entity_poly.entity_id
_entity_poly.type
_entity_poly.pdbx_seq_one_letter_code
_entity_poly.pdbx_strand_id
1 'polypeptide(L)'
;MLDVIFREYDIRGLYGKELNEKSVKAIGFCLGQTMLNKGCKNVSVGYDARYSANELFNYLVSGLNKAGIKIYDIGLVPTPLGYFSLYEGLKFDANVMITGSHNPKDYNGFKITINKESFFGVELKEFSKEVYKHLDDDIEENLEVEKYDILSLYVKFMCEQFSFLKDFNYKFGVDCTNGAAGVVIEPLIKALNLKAHVMFAEPDGQFSNHAPDPTEEENLSAIREFLNQNQDYSLAFAFDGDADRMVALSKTHVFCGDELCYLFAKNIPNPRILGEVKCSKNLFDEVAKFGTIFMGKTGHSNIKKMMKEKDIDLAAEVSGHIFFKHRYFGYDDGIYAFLRALELVYKGFDLESMIRALPKLYTTPEIKISVNEEEKFKLVEEFQKEIEKGALKGVKSLCEIDGARIDFGDGWALLRASNTSPYLITRFEATSLERAKELESMVFTLFDDIKARFKN
;
A
#
# COMPACT_ATOMS: atom_id res chain seq x y z
N MET A 1 -14.97 -19.81 -9.96
CA MET A 1 -15.20 -18.62 -10.79
C MET A 1 -13.98 -17.70 -10.62
N LEU A 2 -13.27 -17.47 -11.73
CA LEU A 2 -12.00 -16.70 -11.69
C LEU A 2 -12.21 -15.17 -11.56
N ASP A 3 -13.40 -14.65 -11.86
CA ASP A 3 -13.66 -13.20 -11.84
C ASP A 3 -13.31 -12.52 -10.51
N VAL A 4 -13.44 -13.25 -9.42
CA VAL A 4 -13.19 -12.71 -8.08
C VAL A 4 -11.72 -12.38 -7.79
N ILE A 5 -10.77 -12.93 -8.57
CA ILE A 5 -9.35 -12.66 -8.38
C ILE A 5 -8.85 -11.39 -9.09
N PHE A 6 -9.52 -10.98 -10.19
CA PHE A 6 -9.19 -9.74 -10.91
C PHE A 6 -9.84 -8.56 -10.19
N ARG A 7 -9.14 -8.06 -9.15
CA ARG A 7 -9.64 -6.97 -8.32
C ARG A 7 -9.37 -5.61 -8.96
N GLU A 8 -9.71 -4.53 -8.26
CA GLU A 8 -9.54 -3.18 -8.80
C GLU A 8 -8.05 -2.82 -9.05
N TYR A 9 -7.14 -3.30 -8.20
CA TYR A 9 -5.74 -2.85 -8.22
C TYR A 9 -4.72 -3.94 -8.59
N ASP A 10 -5.07 -5.20 -8.40
CA ASP A 10 -4.20 -6.35 -8.57
C ASP A 10 -5.00 -7.64 -8.83
N ILE A 11 -4.28 -8.71 -9.11
CA ILE A 11 -4.84 -10.06 -9.11
C ILE A 11 -4.57 -10.66 -7.74
N ARG A 12 -5.63 -11.18 -7.07
CA ARG A 12 -5.48 -11.78 -5.75
C ARG A 12 -6.48 -12.90 -5.51
N GLY A 13 -5.98 -14.08 -5.09
CA GLY A 13 -6.81 -15.27 -4.86
C GLY A 13 -6.19 -16.25 -3.88
N LEU A 14 -6.92 -17.30 -3.58
CA LEU A 14 -6.46 -18.43 -2.76
C LEU A 14 -5.56 -19.33 -3.62
N TYR A 15 -4.37 -19.62 -3.08
CA TYR A 15 -3.46 -20.58 -3.68
C TYR A 15 -4.06 -21.98 -3.71
N GLY A 16 -3.83 -22.69 -4.83
CA GLY A 16 -4.36 -24.05 -5.08
C GLY A 16 -5.84 -24.09 -5.47
N LYS A 17 -6.58 -22.98 -5.30
CA LYS A 17 -7.99 -22.89 -5.68
C LYS A 17 -8.17 -21.99 -6.91
N GLU A 18 -8.20 -20.68 -6.72
CA GLU A 18 -8.28 -19.73 -7.84
C GLU A 18 -6.92 -19.53 -8.53
N LEU A 19 -5.83 -19.51 -7.75
CA LEU A 19 -4.46 -19.45 -8.25
C LEU A 19 -3.87 -20.87 -8.29
N ASN A 20 -4.02 -21.52 -9.41
CA ASN A 20 -3.55 -22.88 -9.69
C ASN A 20 -2.77 -22.90 -11.02
N GLU A 21 -2.22 -24.05 -11.38
CA GLU A 21 -1.42 -24.22 -12.60
C GLU A 21 -2.10 -23.66 -13.85
N LYS A 22 -3.35 -24.04 -14.10
CA LYS A 22 -4.09 -23.62 -15.32
C LYS A 22 -4.29 -22.11 -15.34
N SER A 23 -4.83 -21.56 -14.25
CA SER A 23 -5.14 -20.14 -14.19
C SER A 23 -3.90 -19.27 -14.28
N VAL A 24 -2.80 -19.65 -13.60
CA VAL A 24 -1.59 -18.82 -13.56
C VAL A 24 -0.78 -18.94 -14.85
N LYS A 25 -0.74 -20.11 -15.49
CA LYS A 25 -0.15 -20.25 -16.82
C LYS A 25 -0.89 -19.41 -17.86
N ALA A 26 -2.23 -19.42 -17.85
CA ALA A 26 -3.06 -18.58 -18.73
C ALA A 26 -2.84 -17.08 -18.44
N ILE A 27 -2.78 -16.67 -17.16
CA ILE A 27 -2.44 -15.30 -16.76
C ILE A 27 -1.07 -14.92 -17.32
N GLY A 28 -0.05 -15.75 -17.14
CA GLY A 28 1.31 -15.50 -17.65
C GLY A 28 1.35 -15.33 -19.16
N PHE A 29 0.67 -16.21 -19.90
CA PHE A 29 0.59 -16.12 -21.36
C PHE A 29 -0.08 -14.82 -21.83
N CYS A 30 -1.25 -14.50 -21.31
CA CYS A 30 -1.96 -13.28 -21.67
C CYS A 30 -1.19 -12.01 -21.26
N LEU A 31 -0.51 -12.03 -20.08
CA LEU A 31 0.36 -10.91 -19.66
C LEU A 31 1.52 -10.70 -20.62
N GLY A 32 2.21 -11.78 -21.01
CA GLY A 32 3.29 -11.70 -21.97
C GLY A 32 2.84 -11.11 -23.30
N GLN A 33 1.70 -11.56 -23.83
CA GLN A 33 1.10 -10.98 -25.05
C GLN A 33 0.74 -9.49 -24.85
N THR A 34 0.12 -9.14 -23.73
CA THR A 34 -0.24 -7.75 -23.41
C THR A 34 1.00 -6.85 -23.35
N MET A 35 2.07 -7.31 -22.72
CA MET A 35 3.35 -6.60 -22.63
C MET A 35 3.98 -6.41 -24.00
N LEU A 36 4.05 -7.47 -24.83
CA LEU A 36 4.56 -7.39 -26.20
C LEU A 36 3.76 -6.42 -27.06
N ASN A 37 2.43 -6.44 -26.97
CA ASN A 37 1.53 -5.52 -27.67
C ASN A 37 1.72 -4.06 -27.22
N LYS A 38 2.13 -3.82 -25.96
CA LYS A 38 2.51 -2.50 -25.42
C LYS A 38 3.98 -2.12 -25.70
N GLY A 39 4.70 -2.91 -26.50
CA GLY A 39 6.06 -2.66 -26.94
C GLY A 39 7.15 -3.09 -25.97
N CYS A 40 6.81 -3.80 -24.89
CA CYS A 40 7.79 -4.34 -23.96
C CYS A 40 8.62 -5.46 -24.59
N LYS A 41 9.90 -5.52 -24.28
CA LYS A 41 10.83 -6.55 -24.74
C LYS A 41 11.21 -7.52 -23.62
N ASN A 42 11.08 -7.08 -22.39
CA ASN A 42 11.49 -7.83 -21.20
C ASN A 42 10.61 -7.53 -20.01
N VAL A 43 10.61 -8.46 -19.05
CA VAL A 43 9.89 -8.35 -17.78
C VAL A 43 10.76 -8.87 -16.65
N SER A 44 10.79 -8.15 -15.52
CA SER A 44 11.31 -8.67 -14.26
C SER A 44 10.20 -9.35 -13.48
N VAL A 45 10.49 -10.50 -12.89
CA VAL A 45 9.55 -11.24 -12.03
C VAL A 45 10.21 -11.47 -10.69
N GLY A 46 9.58 -10.98 -9.62
CA GLY A 46 10.00 -11.21 -8.24
C GLY A 46 8.87 -11.74 -7.40
N TYR A 47 9.17 -12.16 -6.18
CA TYR A 47 8.18 -12.74 -5.27
C TYR A 47 8.49 -12.44 -3.81
N ASP A 48 7.43 -12.42 -2.97
CA ASP A 48 7.54 -12.28 -1.53
C ASP A 48 7.88 -13.61 -0.82
N ALA A 49 7.84 -13.61 0.51
CA ALA A 49 8.23 -14.76 1.33
C ALA A 49 7.21 -15.92 1.35
N ARG A 50 6.03 -15.79 0.73
CA ARG A 50 4.94 -16.76 0.84
C ARG A 50 5.34 -18.14 0.34
N TYR A 51 4.88 -19.20 1.04
CA TYR A 51 5.22 -20.60 0.70
C TYR A 51 4.77 -20.98 -0.72
N SER A 52 3.75 -20.34 -1.27
CA SER A 52 3.24 -20.58 -2.62
C SER A 52 4.02 -19.85 -3.73
N ALA A 53 4.97 -18.98 -3.38
CA ALA A 53 5.62 -18.06 -4.31
C ALA A 53 6.38 -18.81 -5.43
N ASN A 54 7.17 -19.81 -5.08
CA ASN A 54 8.00 -20.55 -6.07
C ASN A 54 7.14 -21.30 -7.09
N GLU A 55 6.06 -21.92 -6.67
CA GLU A 55 5.18 -22.67 -7.59
C GLU A 55 4.42 -21.72 -8.51
N LEU A 56 3.89 -20.62 -7.96
CA LEU A 56 3.24 -19.59 -8.77
C LEU A 56 4.21 -18.91 -9.73
N PHE A 57 5.49 -18.74 -9.34
CA PHE A 57 6.55 -18.26 -10.22
C PHE A 57 6.74 -19.21 -11.41
N ASN A 58 6.86 -20.51 -11.18
CA ASN A 58 7.02 -21.49 -12.24
C ASN A 58 5.86 -21.49 -13.24
N TYR A 59 4.63 -21.41 -12.74
CA TYR A 59 3.45 -21.34 -13.59
C TYR A 59 3.40 -20.03 -14.40
N LEU A 60 3.63 -18.89 -13.75
CA LEU A 60 3.64 -17.58 -14.39
C LEU A 60 4.70 -17.48 -15.50
N VAL A 61 5.92 -17.92 -15.19
CA VAL A 61 7.07 -17.92 -16.11
C VAL A 61 6.82 -18.82 -17.31
N SER A 62 6.21 -20.00 -17.12
CA SER A 62 5.84 -20.90 -18.23
C SER A 62 4.87 -20.20 -19.20
N GLY A 63 3.88 -19.47 -18.68
CA GLY A 63 2.96 -18.68 -19.50
C GLY A 63 3.67 -17.52 -20.23
N LEU A 64 4.51 -16.78 -19.54
CA LEU A 64 5.29 -15.67 -20.14
C LEU A 64 6.24 -16.18 -21.24
N ASN A 65 6.91 -17.32 -21.03
CA ASN A 65 7.75 -17.96 -22.04
C ASN A 65 6.95 -18.41 -23.27
N LYS A 66 5.75 -18.95 -23.07
CA LYS A 66 4.84 -19.30 -24.17
C LYS A 66 4.48 -18.08 -25.02
N ALA A 67 4.36 -16.90 -24.41
CA ALA A 67 4.12 -15.66 -25.14
C ALA A 67 5.39 -15.13 -25.86
N GLY A 68 6.58 -15.55 -25.46
CA GLY A 68 7.85 -15.19 -26.08
C GLY A 68 8.46 -13.89 -25.56
N ILE A 69 8.09 -13.41 -24.36
CA ILE A 69 8.74 -12.27 -23.73
C ILE A 69 9.97 -12.70 -22.94
N LYS A 70 11.04 -11.91 -22.97
CA LYS A 70 12.27 -12.19 -22.22
C LYS A 70 12.05 -11.92 -20.72
N ILE A 71 12.39 -12.92 -19.90
CA ILE A 71 12.10 -12.91 -18.46
C ILE A 71 13.39 -12.80 -17.66
N TYR A 72 13.35 -11.95 -16.61
CA TYR A 72 14.41 -11.84 -15.62
C TYR A 72 13.87 -12.16 -14.24
N ASP A 73 14.44 -13.20 -13.62
CA ASP A 73 14.16 -13.57 -12.22
C ASP A 73 14.97 -12.65 -11.30
N ILE A 74 14.27 -11.82 -10.54
CA ILE A 74 14.85 -10.95 -9.52
C ILE A 74 14.78 -11.54 -8.10
N GLY A 75 14.22 -12.75 -7.96
CA GLY A 75 14.22 -13.55 -6.74
C GLY A 75 13.23 -13.12 -5.68
N LEU A 76 13.48 -13.58 -4.44
CA LEU A 76 12.73 -13.19 -3.26
C LEU A 76 13.14 -11.76 -2.87
N VAL A 77 12.25 -10.82 -3.11
CA VAL A 77 12.46 -9.39 -2.84
C VAL A 77 11.16 -8.70 -2.44
N PRO A 78 11.24 -7.60 -1.69
CA PRO A 78 10.10 -6.71 -1.48
C PRO A 78 9.50 -6.16 -2.77
N THR A 79 8.19 -5.88 -2.76
CA THR A 79 7.47 -5.27 -3.91
C THR A 79 8.16 -3.99 -4.45
N PRO A 80 8.66 -3.08 -3.61
CA PRO A 80 9.41 -1.90 -4.08
C PRO A 80 10.58 -2.20 -5.00
N LEU A 81 11.27 -3.35 -4.84
CA LEU A 81 12.38 -3.70 -5.72
C LEU A 81 11.90 -4.09 -7.12
N GLY A 82 10.70 -4.64 -7.22
CA GLY A 82 10.05 -4.83 -8.52
C GLY A 82 9.85 -3.49 -9.24
N TYR A 83 9.29 -2.49 -8.56
CA TYR A 83 9.16 -1.14 -9.11
C TYR A 83 10.51 -0.52 -9.43
N PHE A 84 11.49 -0.62 -8.51
CA PHE A 84 12.84 -0.10 -8.68
C PHE A 84 13.52 -0.63 -9.96
N SER A 85 13.28 -1.88 -10.32
CA SER A 85 13.84 -2.54 -11.50
C SER A 85 13.46 -1.85 -12.82
N LEU A 86 12.39 -1.06 -12.85
CA LEU A 86 11.97 -0.28 -14.02
C LEU A 86 12.71 1.05 -14.17
N TYR A 87 13.40 1.50 -13.12
CA TYR A 87 14.07 2.80 -13.08
C TYR A 87 15.58 2.70 -13.09
N GLU A 88 16.14 1.66 -12.48
CA GLU A 88 17.56 1.48 -12.29
C GLU A 88 18.07 0.14 -12.85
N GLY A 89 19.36 0.04 -13.07
CA GLY A 89 20.01 -1.11 -13.67
C GLY A 89 19.66 -1.29 -15.15
N LEU A 90 19.12 -2.45 -15.52
CA LEU A 90 18.70 -2.74 -16.89
C LEU A 90 17.45 -1.95 -17.32
N LYS A 91 16.72 -1.39 -16.36
CA LYS A 91 15.49 -0.61 -16.58
C LYS A 91 14.48 -1.40 -17.41
N PHE A 92 13.96 -2.47 -16.79
CA PHE A 92 13.01 -3.36 -17.43
C PHE A 92 11.76 -2.60 -17.93
N ASP A 93 11.13 -3.12 -18.99
CA ASP A 93 9.93 -2.52 -19.58
C ASP A 93 8.68 -2.84 -18.74
N ALA A 94 8.68 -4.00 -18.07
CA ALA A 94 7.59 -4.44 -17.20
C ALA A 94 8.10 -5.16 -15.96
N ASN A 95 7.25 -5.24 -14.94
CA ASN A 95 7.49 -6.00 -13.72
C ASN A 95 6.22 -6.73 -13.28
N VAL A 96 6.39 -7.94 -12.76
CA VAL A 96 5.37 -8.68 -12.03
C VAL A 96 5.93 -9.07 -10.67
N MET A 97 5.24 -8.65 -9.60
CA MET A 97 5.51 -9.09 -8.24
C MET A 97 4.46 -10.09 -7.78
N ILE A 98 4.92 -11.28 -7.42
CA ILE A 98 4.08 -12.35 -6.86
C ILE A 98 4.00 -12.12 -5.36
N THR A 99 2.84 -11.65 -4.90
CA THR A 99 2.64 -11.28 -3.50
C THR A 99 1.17 -11.31 -3.10
N GLY A 100 0.93 -11.65 -1.84
CA GLY A 100 -0.36 -11.48 -1.18
C GLY A 100 -0.38 -10.25 -0.27
N SER A 101 0.70 -9.43 -0.22
CA SER A 101 0.87 -8.27 0.67
C SER A 101 0.56 -8.67 2.13
N HIS A 102 -0.37 -7.98 2.78
CA HIS A 102 -0.81 -8.23 4.16
C HIS A 102 -1.90 -9.31 4.32
N ASN A 103 -2.33 -9.95 3.22
CA ASN A 103 -3.36 -11.00 3.31
C ASN A 103 -2.86 -12.24 4.07
N PRO A 104 -3.77 -13.07 4.62
CA PRO A 104 -3.41 -14.36 5.21
C PRO A 104 -2.52 -15.22 4.29
N LYS A 105 -1.76 -16.14 4.89
CA LYS A 105 -0.73 -16.96 4.22
C LYS A 105 -1.20 -17.74 2.98
N ASP A 106 -2.48 -18.13 2.96
CA ASP A 106 -3.06 -18.94 1.88
C ASP A 106 -3.45 -18.09 0.64
N TYR A 107 -3.42 -16.77 0.76
CA TYR A 107 -3.59 -15.86 -0.36
C TYR A 107 -2.26 -15.57 -1.05
N ASN A 108 -2.34 -15.34 -2.36
CA ASN A 108 -1.25 -14.77 -3.14
C ASN A 108 -1.84 -13.94 -4.30
N GLY A 109 -1.00 -13.39 -5.17
CA GLY A 109 -1.48 -12.58 -6.28
C GLY A 109 -0.36 -12.01 -7.13
N PHE A 110 -0.72 -11.07 -8.00
CA PHE A 110 0.20 -10.44 -8.93
C PHE A 110 -0.02 -8.93 -8.96
N LYS A 111 1.01 -8.16 -8.56
CA LYS A 111 1.09 -6.72 -8.82
C LYS A 111 1.84 -6.52 -10.12
N ILE A 112 1.23 -5.83 -11.07
CA ILE A 112 1.71 -5.73 -12.45
C ILE A 112 1.97 -4.27 -12.79
N THR A 113 3.15 -4.00 -13.33
CA THR A 113 3.54 -2.68 -13.85
C THR A 113 4.07 -2.82 -15.27
N ILE A 114 3.55 -2.05 -16.20
CA ILE A 114 3.93 -2.06 -17.62
C ILE A 114 4.30 -0.64 -18.03
N ASN A 115 5.48 -0.43 -18.60
CA ASN A 115 5.95 0.90 -19.01
C ASN A 115 5.87 1.95 -17.87
N LYS A 116 6.18 1.52 -16.64
CA LYS A 116 6.11 2.35 -15.40
C LYS A 116 4.71 2.79 -15.00
N GLU A 117 3.66 2.18 -15.56
CA GLU A 117 2.28 2.42 -15.18
C GLU A 117 1.69 1.16 -14.51
N SER A 118 0.94 1.33 -13.43
CA SER A 118 0.22 0.23 -12.81
C SER A 118 -0.83 -0.33 -13.77
N PHE A 119 -0.91 -1.64 -13.89
CA PHE A 119 -1.91 -2.35 -14.69
C PHE A 119 -3.11 -2.71 -13.81
N PHE A 120 -4.19 -1.93 -13.87
CA PHE A 120 -5.31 -2.01 -12.93
C PHE A 120 -6.64 -1.52 -13.52
N GLY A 121 -7.71 -1.63 -12.75
CA GLY A 121 -9.02 -1.08 -13.08
C GLY A 121 -9.62 -1.70 -14.34
N VAL A 122 -10.01 -0.85 -15.29
CA VAL A 122 -10.67 -1.30 -16.53
C VAL A 122 -9.77 -2.20 -17.37
N GLU A 123 -8.46 -1.88 -17.44
CA GLU A 123 -7.50 -2.72 -18.19
C GLU A 123 -7.42 -4.13 -17.60
N LEU A 124 -7.41 -4.26 -16.27
CA LEU A 124 -7.38 -5.56 -15.61
C LEU A 124 -8.69 -6.34 -15.78
N LYS A 125 -9.83 -5.65 -15.81
CA LYS A 125 -11.14 -6.26 -16.09
C LYS A 125 -11.25 -6.76 -17.56
N GLU A 126 -10.74 -6.00 -18.52
CA GLU A 126 -10.68 -6.46 -19.92
C GLU A 126 -9.70 -7.63 -20.07
N PHE A 127 -8.56 -7.56 -19.40
CA PHE A 127 -7.56 -8.62 -19.37
C PHE A 127 -8.13 -9.93 -18.83
N SER A 128 -9.00 -9.92 -17.82
CA SER A 128 -9.62 -11.13 -17.30
C SER A 128 -10.40 -11.91 -18.38
N LYS A 129 -11.06 -11.21 -19.30
CA LYS A 129 -11.80 -11.83 -20.40
C LYS A 129 -10.89 -12.58 -21.36
N GLU A 130 -9.67 -12.07 -21.59
CA GLU A 130 -8.66 -12.78 -22.39
C GLU A 130 -8.15 -14.03 -21.66
N VAL A 131 -7.86 -13.92 -20.37
CA VAL A 131 -7.42 -15.07 -19.57
C VAL A 131 -8.42 -16.21 -19.62
N TYR A 132 -9.73 -15.93 -19.59
CA TYR A 132 -10.78 -16.95 -19.69
C TYR A 132 -10.71 -17.76 -20.98
N LYS A 133 -10.33 -17.16 -22.10
CA LYS A 133 -10.23 -17.86 -23.39
C LYS A 133 -9.10 -18.86 -23.46
N HIS A 134 -8.10 -18.70 -22.58
CA HIS A 134 -6.85 -19.46 -22.56
C HIS A 134 -6.72 -20.42 -21.37
N LEU A 135 -7.78 -20.59 -20.54
CA LEU A 135 -7.75 -21.46 -19.36
C LEU A 135 -7.52 -22.94 -19.68
N ASP A 136 -7.98 -23.39 -20.83
CA ASP A 136 -7.85 -24.78 -21.25
C ASP A 136 -6.73 -24.98 -22.29
N ASP A 137 -5.93 -23.94 -22.55
CA ASP A 137 -4.74 -24.06 -23.39
C ASP A 137 -3.70 -24.97 -22.74
N ASP A 138 -3.10 -25.85 -23.53
CA ASP A 138 -1.97 -26.65 -23.08
C ASP A 138 -0.69 -25.79 -23.14
N ILE A 139 -0.24 -25.37 -21.95
CA ILE A 139 0.99 -24.59 -21.76
C ILE A 139 1.99 -25.49 -21.05
N GLU A 140 2.97 -25.97 -21.80
CA GLU A 140 4.07 -26.76 -21.26
C GLU A 140 4.88 -25.97 -20.24
N GLU A 141 5.47 -26.69 -19.28
CA GLU A 141 6.38 -26.07 -18.33
C GLU A 141 7.64 -25.60 -19.06
N ASN A 142 7.95 -24.32 -18.92
CA ASN A 142 9.19 -23.73 -19.40
C ASN A 142 9.68 -22.70 -18.37
N LEU A 143 10.80 -23.01 -17.73
CA LEU A 143 11.40 -22.21 -16.65
C LEU A 143 12.63 -21.43 -17.12
N GLU A 144 12.75 -21.16 -18.43
CA GLU A 144 13.86 -20.39 -18.98
C GLU A 144 13.77 -18.93 -18.53
N VAL A 145 14.76 -18.49 -17.74
CA VAL A 145 14.87 -17.11 -17.22
C VAL A 145 16.33 -16.71 -17.09
N GLU A 146 16.60 -15.42 -17.18
CA GLU A 146 17.89 -14.86 -16.76
C GLU A 146 17.79 -14.37 -15.31
N LYS A 147 18.78 -14.66 -14.46
CA LYS A 147 18.83 -14.11 -13.09
C LYS A 147 19.39 -12.70 -13.11
N TYR A 148 18.81 -11.83 -12.28
CA TYR A 148 19.27 -10.46 -12.14
C TYR A 148 19.30 -10.00 -10.66
N ASP A 149 20.47 -9.58 -10.19
CA ASP A 149 20.66 -9.13 -8.81
C ASP A 149 20.20 -7.69 -8.62
N ILE A 150 18.90 -7.49 -8.46
CA ILE A 150 18.30 -6.19 -8.16
C ILE A 150 18.53 -5.79 -6.70
N LEU A 151 18.68 -6.78 -5.80
CA LEU A 151 18.84 -6.55 -4.36
C LEU A 151 20.14 -5.78 -4.08
N SER A 152 21.27 -6.25 -4.60
CA SER A 152 22.56 -5.56 -4.41
C SER A 152 22.54 -4.15 -5.01
N LEU A 153 21.86 -3.97 -6.14
CA LEU A 153 21.73 -2.66 -6.78
C LEU A 153 20.89 -1.70 -5.92
N TYR A 154 19.77 -2.18 -5.38
CA TYR A 154 18.89 -1.38 -4.50
C TYR A 154 19.62 -0.98 -3.21
N VAL A 155 20.27 -1.94 -2.53
CA VAL A 155 21.04 -1.67 -1.31
C VAL A 155 22.12 -0.63 -1.58
N LYS A 156 22.88 -0.77 -2.69
CA LYS A 156 23.88 0.21 -3.08
C LYS A 156 23.27 1.59 -3.28
N PHE A 157 22.18 1.68 -4.06
CA PHE A 157 21.48 2.93 -4.32
C PHE A 157 21.02 3.62 -3.03
N MET A 158 20.43 2.85 -2.09
CA MET A 158 20.00 3.38 -0.79
C MET A 158 21.18 3.85 0.05
N CYS A 159 22.27 3.10 0.10
CA CYS A 159 23.49 3.51 0.82
C CYS A 159 24.11 4.80 0.25
N GLU A 160 24.06 5.01 -1.05
CA GLU A 160 24.53 6.24 -1.68
C GLU A 160 23.61 7.42 -1.35
N GLN A 161 22.30 7.25 -1.48
CA GLN A 161 21.27 8.27 -1.17
C GLN A 161 21.28 8.70 0.32
N PHE A 162 21.52 7.76 1.23
CA PHE A 162 21.48 7.95 2.68
C PHE A 162 22.86 7.81 3.33
N SER A 163 23.94 8.09 2.58
CA SER A 163 25.32 7.97 3.09
C SER A 163 25.60 8.79 4.34
N PHE A 164 24.86 9.87 4.58
CA PHE A 164 24.92 10.68 5.78
C PHE A 164 24.41 9.96 7.04
N LEU A 165 23.65 8.88 6.91
CA LEU A 165 23.22 8.02 8.02
C LEU A 165 24.30 7.01 8.43
N LYS A 166 25.40 6.91 7.71
CA LYS A 166 26.46 5.98 8.05
C LYS A 166 26.99 6.26 9.45
N ASP A 167 27.09 5.22 10.28
CA ASP A 167 27.50 5.29 11.68
C ASP A 167 26.57 6.14 12.58
N PHE A 168 25.34 6.41 12.15
CA PHE A 168 24.37 7.14 12.96
C PHE A 168 24.08 6.39 14.26
N ASN A 169 24.47 7.00 15.38
CA ASN A 169 24.42 6.37 16.71
C ASN A 169 23.03 6.54 17.38
N TYR A 170 21.97 6.14 16.68
CA TYR A 170 20.61 6.12 17.21
C TYR A 170 20.12 4.69 17.24
N LYS A 171 19.56 4.24 18.39
CA LYS A 171 19.05 2.88 18.56
C LYS A 171 17.57 2.81 18.23
N PHE A 172 17.18 1.88 17.37
CA PHE A 172 15.79 1.67 16.96
C PHE A 172 15.47 0.19 16.77
N GLY A 173 14.19 -0.16 16.86
CA GLY A 173 13.68 -1.49 16.54
C GLY A 173 13.25 -1.59 15.08
N VAL A 174 13.30 -2.78 14.49
CA VAL A 174 12.70 -3.09 13.18
C VAL A 174 12.01 -4.43 13.25
N ASP A 175 10.77 -4.48 12.84
CA ASP A 175 9.99 -5.71 12.67
C ASP A 175 9.79 -5.98 11.18
N CYS A 176 10.38 -7.08 10.70
CA CYS A 176 10.30 -7.51 9.31
C CYS A 176 9.18 -8.53 9.04
N THR A 177 8.37 -8.87 10.06
CA THR A 177 7.13 -9.69 9.93
C THR A 177 7.36 -11.09 9.35
N ASN A 178 8.58 -11.62 9.31
CA ASN A 178 8.97 -12.78 8.50
C ASN A 178 8.64 -12.64 7.00
N GLY A 179 8.41 -11.41 6.54
CA GLY A 179 8.14 -11.06 5.15
C GLY A 179 9.40 -10.83 4.32
N ALA A 180 9.24 -10.16 3.20
CA ALA A 180 10.35 -9.87 2.30
C ALA A 180 11.24 -8.70 2.78
N ALA A 181 10.85 -7.92 3.79
CA ALA A 181 11.64 -6.79 4.26
C ALA A 181 13.05 -7.17 4.73
N GLY A 182 13.17 -8.31 5.44
CA GLY A 182 14.42 -8.75 6.06
C GLY A 182 15.58 -8.87 5.09
N VAL A 183 15.34 -9.36 3.87
CA VAL A 183 16.39 -9.53 2.85
C VAL A 183 17.06 -8.22 2.41
N VAL A 184 16.39 -7.09 2.65
CA VAL A 184 16.92 -5.75 2.35
C VAL A 184 17.39 -5.04 3.62
N ILE A 185 16.62 -5.13 4.71
CA ILE A 185 16.89 -4.40 5.96
C ILE A 185 18.24 -4.82 6.56
N GLU A 186 18.53 -6.13 6.64
CA GLU A 186 19.79 -6.59 7.22
C GLU A 186 21.03 -6.10 6.44
N PRO A 187 21.11 -6.23 5.09
CA PRO A 187 22.21 -5.66 4.31
C PRO A 187 22.33 -4.14 4.45
N LEU A 188 21.21 -3.39 4.49
CA LEU A 188 21.23 -1.94 4.66
C LEU A 188 21.77 -1.53 6.03
N ILE A 189 21.29 -2.14 7.11
CA ILE A 189 21.75 -1.88 8.48
C ILE A 189 23.24 -2.16 8.57
N LYS A 190 23.71 -3.27 8.01
CA LYS A 190 25.12 -3.64 7.99
C LYS A 190 25.96 -2.64 7.19
N ALA A 191 25.52 -2.26 5.99
CA ALA A 191 26.28 -1.39 5.10
C ALA A 191 26.38 0.05 5.65
N LEU A 192 25.32 0.56 6.29
CA LEU A 192 25.29 1.87 6.93
C LEU A 192 25.79 1.85 8.39
N ASN A 193 26.12 0.67 8.94
CA ASN A 193 26.53 0.46 10.33
C ASN A 193 25.56 1.09 11.34
N LEU A 194 24.25 0.83 11.18
CA LEU A 194 23.20 1.37 12.04
C LEU A 194 23.00 0.52 13.30
N LYS A 195 22.46 1.12 14.36
CA LYS A 195 22.22 0.50 15.67
C LYS A 195 20.79 -0.02 15.78
N ALA A 196 20.45 -1.05 15.01
CA ALA A 196 19.11 -1.62 15.00
C ALA A 196 19.01 -2.93 15.78
N HIS A 197 17.86 -3.16 16.42
CA HIS A 197 17.39 -4.48 16.83
C HIS A 197 16.38 -4.96 15.81
N VAL A 198 16.75 -5.96 15.02
CA VAL A 198 15.90 -6.50 13.95
C VAL A 198 15.20 -7.76 14.45
N MET A 199 13.89 -7.80 14.31
CA MET A 199 13.02 -8.92 14.65
C MET A 199 12.44 -9.53 13.38
N PHE A 200 12.26 -10.85 13.38
CA PHE A 200 11.57 -11.60 12.33
C PHE A 200 12.09 -11.33 10.91
N ALA A 201 13.43 -11.17 10.79
CA ALA A 201 14.09 -10.86 9.51
C ALA A 201 14.13 -12.05 8.54
N GLU A 202 14.20 -13.28 9.06
CA GLU A 202 14.21 -14.48 8.23
C GLU A 202 12.85 -14.66 7.54
N PRO A 203 12.81 -14.73 6.19
CA PRO A 203 11.57 -14.94 5.46
C PRO A 203 10.92 -16.26 5.83
N ASP A 204 9.63 -16.22 6.22
CA ASP A 204 8.83 -17.42 6.54
C ASP A 204 7.42 -17.27 5.96
N GLY A 205 7.12 -18.05 4.94
CA GLY A 205 5.84 -18.01 4.24
C GLY A 205 4.62 -18.42 5.06
N GLN A 206 4.82 -18.90 6.29
CA GLN A 206 3.76 -19.16 7.26
C GLN A 206 3.44 -17.94 8.13
N PHE A 207 4.33 -16.93 8.17
CA PHE A 207 4.24 -15.78 9.07
C PHE A 207 4.06 -16.22 10.53
N SER A 208 4.98 -17.08 11.00
CA SER A 208 4.80 -17.86 12.25
C SER A 208 4.74 -17.01 13.51
N ASN A 209 5.28 -15.79 13.50
CA ASN A 209 5.29 -14.92 14.68
C ASN A 209 4.02 -14.09 14.82
N HIS A 210 3.54 -13.46 13.75
CA HIS A 210 2.28 -12.72 13.70
C HIS A 210 1.86 -12.49 12.23
N ALA A 211 0.60 -12.08 12.01
CA ALA A 211 0.10 -11.77 10.68
C ALA A 211 0.85 -10.57 10.04
N PRO A 212 1.02 -10.56 8.71
CA PRO A 212 1.87 -9.57 8.02
C PRO A 212 1.16 -8.23 7.77
N ASP A 213 0.43 -7.71 8.74
CA ASP A 213 -0.27 -6.42 8.66
C ASP A 213 0.11 -5.52 9.84
N PRO A 214 1.00 -4.54 9.66
CA PRO A 214 1.45 -3.65 10.73
C PRO A 214 0.40 -2.59 11.11
N THR A 215 -0.75 -2.54 10.45
CA THR A 215 -1.84 -1.62 10.80
C THR A 215 -2.71 -2.15 11.94
N GLU A 216 -2.61 -3.43 12.23
CA GLU A 216 -3.31 -4.08 13.33
C GLU A 216 -2.46 -4.08 14.60
N GLU A 217 -2.98 -3.50 15.69
CA GLU A 217 -2.23 -3.32 16.95
C GLU A 217 -1.69 -4.62 17.53
N GLU A 218 -2.42 -5.73 17.37
CA GLU A 218 -2.02 -7.04 17.85
C GLU A 218 -0.70 -7.52 17.20
N ASN A 219 -0.47 -7.16 15.93
CA ASN A 219 0.74 -7.54 15.20
C ASN A 219 1.98 -6.71 15.62
N LEU A 220 1.76 -5.60 16.31
CA LEU A 220 2.84 -4.76 16.85
C LEU A 220 3.23 -5.13 18.29
N SER A 221 2.59 -6.12 18.90
CA SER A 221 2.76 -6.45 20.32
C SER A 221 4.20 -6.80 20.68
N ALA A 222 4.89 -7.60 19.87
CA ALA A 222 6.27 -8.02 20.14
C ALA A 222 7.26 -6.85 20.09
N ILE A 223 7.16 -6.02 19.04
CA ILE A 223 8.08 -4.87 18.90
C ILE A 223 7.77 -3.79 19.94
N ARG A 224 6.51 -3.62 20.35
CA ARG A 224 6.12 -2.72 21.45
C ARG A 224 6.64 -3.22 22.79
N GLU A 225 6.56 -4.51 23.07
CA GLU A 225 7.14 -5.12 24.27
C GLU A 225 8.65 -4.89 24.31
N PHE A 226 9.35 -5.11 23.19
CA PHE A 226 10.78 -4.82 23.07
C PHE A 226 11.09 -3.36 23.42
N LEU A 227 10.36 -2.38 22.86
CA LEU A 227 10.55 -0.96 23.18
C LEU A 227 10.34 -0.67 24.68
N ASN A 228 9.33 -1.27 25.30
CA ASN A 228 9.02 -1.05 26.71
C ASN A 228 10.10 -1.60 27.65
N GLN A 229 10.71 -2.73 27.28
CA GLN A 229 11.78 -3.37 28.07
C GLN A 229 13.14 -2.68 27.87
N ASN A 230 13.36 -1.92 26.80
CA ASN A 230 14.64 -1.36 26.41
C ASN A 230 14.60 0.17 26.40
N GLN A 231 15.11 0.82 27.47
CA GLN A 231 15.02 2.28 27.63
C GLN A 231 15.79 3.07 26.58
N ASP A 232 16.85 2.49 26.00
CA ASP A 232 17.68 3.12 24.98
C ASP A 232 17.02 3.17 23.57
N TYR A 233 15.90 2.45 23.41
CA TYR A 233 15.15 2.38 22.16
C TYR A 233 13.86 3.19 22.31
N SER A 234 13.71 4.24 21.55
CA SER A 234 12.53 5.12 21.61
C SER A 234 11.63 5.03 20.37
N LEU A 235 12.10 4.44 19.29
CA LEU A 235 11.39 4.33 18.02
C LEU A 235 11.60 2.94 17.43
N ALA A 236 10.58 2.43 16.75
CA ALA A 236 10.66 1.23 15.95
C ALA A 236 9.86 1.38 14.64
N PHE A 237 10.09 0.48 13.70
CA PHE A 237 9.47 0.43 12.39
C PHE A 237 8.98 -0.99 12.12
N ALA A 238 7.81 -1.14 11.54
CA ALA A 238 7.25 -2.43 11.15
C ALA A 238 6.76 -2.40 9.70
N PHE A 239 6.99 -3.49 8.98
CA PHE A 239 6.65 -3.64 7.58
C PHE A 239 5.52 -4.66 7.39
N ASP A 240 4.81 -4.58 6.26
CA ASP A 240 3.92 -5.65 5.84
C ASP A 240 4.68 -6.75 5.06
N GLY A 241 3.96 -7.79 4.63
CA GLY A 241 4.58 -8.99 4.07
C GLY A 241 5.47 -8.78 2.85
N ASP A 242 5.20 -7.77 2.02
CA ASP A 242 5.97 -7.40 0.84
C ASP A 242 6.63 -6.02 0.93
N ALA A 243 6.57 -5.41 2.11
CA ALA A 243 7.25 -4.17 2.50
C ALA A 243 6.99 -2.95 1.61
N ASP A 244 5.82 -2.88 0.97
CA ASP A 244 5.37 -1.65 0.33
C ASP A 244 4.67 -0.70 1.32
N ARG A 245 4.45 -1.16 2.57
CA ARG A 245 3.95 -0.38 3.70
C ARG A 245 4.94 -0.33 4.84
N MET A 246 4.88 0.78 5.59
CA MET A 246 5.63 0.95 6.82
C MET A 246 4.82 1.75 7.82
N VAL A 247 4.82 1.30 9.07
CA VAL A 247 4.41 2.09 10.22
C VAL A 247 5.61 2.35 11.12
N ALA A 248 5.64 3.51 11.77
CA ALA A 248 6.58 3.78 12.84
C ALA A 248 5.84 3.76 14.17
N LEU A 249 6.53 3.41 15.25
CA LEU A 249 5.95 3.46 16.59
C LEU A 249 6.98 3.90 17.62
N SER A 250 6.50 4.67 18.58
CA SER A 250 7.20 4.95 19.84
C SER A 250 6.62 4.06 20.94
N LYS A 251 7.05 4.24 22.19
CA LYS A 251 6.48 3.53 23.34
C LYS A 251 4.99 3.82 23.54
N THR A 252 4.53 5.00 23.14
CA THR A 252 3.19 5.51 23.46
C THR A 252 2.33 5.85 22.24
N HIS A 253 2.90 5.79 21.03
CA HIS A 253 2.20 6.20 19.81
C HIS A 253 2.55 5.29 18.61
N VAL A 254 1.57 5.01 17.76
CA VAL A 254 1.76 4.42 16.43
C VAL A 254 1.49 5.50 15.41
N PHE A 255 2.48 5.80 14.58
CA PHE A 255 2.39 6.82 13.54
C PHE A 255 1.72 6.22 12.30
N CYS A 256 0.50 6.62 12.02
CA CYS A 256 -0.19 6.25 10.79
C CYS A 256 0.45 6.91 9.55
N GLY A 257 0.10 6.42 8.35
CA GLY A 257 0.71 6.91 7.12
C GLY A 257 0.49 8.41 6.87
N ASP A 258 -0.64 8.97 7.27
CA ASP A 258 -0.93 10.41 7.14
C ASP A 258 -0.14 11.27 8.14
N GLU A 259 0.11 10.78 9.37
CA GLU A 259 1.00 11.45 10.31
C GLU A 259 2.45 11.45 9.84
N LEU A 260 2.92 10.30 9.33
CA LEU A 260 4.24 10.19 8.70
C LEU A 260 4.35 11.12 7.48
N CYS A 261 3.31 11.22 6.67
CA CYS A 261 3.25 12.12 5.53
C CYS A 261 3.41 13.59 5.96
N TYR A 262 2.71 14.02 7.02
CA TYR A 262 2.90 15.35 7.60
C TYR A 262 4.34 15.60 8.06
N LEU A 263 4.92 14.65 8.79
CA LEU A 263 6.30 14.73 9.28
C LEU A 263 7.30 14.85 8.13
N PHE A 264 7.15 14.02 7.09
CA PHE A 264 7.99 14.07 5.90
C PHE A 264 7.82 15.38 5.12
N ALA A 265 6.59 15.88 5.01
CA ALA A 265 6.30 17.13 4.32
C ALA A 265 7.04 18.32 4.94
N LYS A 266 7.25 18.32 6.28
CA LYS A 266 8.06 19.34 6.98
C LYS A 266 9.52 19.40 6.50
N ASN A 267 10.03 18.33 5.91
CA ASN A 267 11.41 18.24 5.42
C ASN A 267 11.52 18.43 3.89
N ILE A 268 10.46 18.91 3.23
CA ILE A 268 10.42 19.19 1.80
C ILE A 268 10.08 20.68 1.60
N PRO A 269 10.92 21.45 0.90
CA PRO A 269 10.62 22.87 0.62
C PRO A 269 9.40 23.01 -0.31
N ASN A 270 8.41 23.83 0.09
CA ASN A 270 7.18 24.10 -0.67
C ASN A 270 6.52 22.80 -1.20
N PRO A 271 6.23 21.81 -0.34
CA PRO A 271 5.87 20.48 -0.76
C PRO A 271 4.51 20.43 -1.46
N ARG A 272 4.40 19.56 -2.45
CA ARG A 272 3.13 19.18 -3.10
C ARG A 272 2.76 17.79 -2.60
N ILE A 273 1.73 17.72 -1.76
CA ILE A 273 1.35 16.54 -1.00
C ILE A 273 0.02 15.98 -1.50
N LEU A 274 -0.13 14.66 -1.44
CA LEU A 274 -1.38 13.97 -1.71
C LEU A 274 -1.72 13.05 -0.54
N GLY A 275 -2.85 13.29 0.12
CA GLY A 275 -3.48 12.37 1.09
C GLY A 275 -4.70 11.69 0.48
N GLU A 276 -4.94 10.42 0.80
CA GLU A 276 -6.19 9.77 0.37
C GLU A 276 -7.38 10.19 1.24
N VAL A 277 -8.60 9.88 0.77
CA VAL A 277 -9.84 10.35 1.44
C VAL A 277 -10.01 9.91 2.90
N LYS A 278 -9.27 8.94 3.39
CA LYS A 278 -9.33 8.50 4.79
C LYS A 278 -8.36 9.26 5.71
N CYS A 279 -7.44 10.02 5.15
CA CYS A 279 -6.46 10.78 5.93
C CYS A 279 -7.12 11.79 6.87
N SER A 280 -6.50 12.00 8.02
CA SER A 280 -6.93 12.96 9.03
C SER A 280 -7.02 14.38 8.46
N LYS A 281 -7.98 15.16 8.99
CA LYS A 281 -8.09 16.59 8.71
C LYS A 281 -6.79 17.34 9.03
N ASN A 282 -6.06 16.90 10.05
CA ASN A 282 -4.77 17.49 10.41
C ASN A 282 -3.77 17.47 9.25
N LEU A 283 -3.71 16.39 8.47
CA LEU A 283 -2.81 16.37 7.30
C LEU A 283 -3.15 17.50 6.33
N PHE A 284 -4.43 17.68 5.99
CA PHE A 284 -4.88 18.69 5.04
C PHE A 284 -4.69 20.10 5.55
N ASP A 285 -5.16 20.37 6.76
CA ASP A 285 -5.14 21.72 7.33
C ASP A 285 -3.71 22.20 7.66
N GLU A 286 -2.86 21.32 8.17
CA GLU A 286 -1.53 21.71 8.60
C GLU A 286 -0.54 21.80 7.44
N VAL A 287 -0.61 20.90 6.45
CA VAL A 287 0.22 21.02 5.24
C VAL A 287 -0.14 22.25 4.42
N ALA A 288 -1.44 22.62 4.34
CA ALA A 288 -1.89 23.82 3.63
C ALA A 288 -1.24 25.13 4.13
N LYS A 289 -0.69 25.13 5.35
CA LYS A 289 0.00 26.32 5.92
C LYS A 289 1.39 26.55 5.33
N PHE A 290 2.02 25.55 4.71
CA PHE A 290 3.39 25.65 4.21
C PHE A 290 3.64 24.95 2.86
N GLY A 291 2.63 24.33 2.27
CA GLY A 291 2.70 23.61 1.00
C GLY A 291 1.38 23.57 0.26
N THR A 292 1.32 22.78 -0.79
CA THR A 292 0.07 22.51 -1.53
C THR A 292 -0.34 21.08 -1.22
N ILE A 293 -1.62 20.88 -0.88
CA ILE A 293 -2.14 19.55 -0.57
C ILE A 293 -3.36 19.22 -1.43
N PHE A 294 -3.43 17.97 -1.84
CA PHE A 294 -4.51 17.40 -2.64
C PHE A 294 -5.13 16.23 -1.91
N MET A 295 -6.40 15.99 -2.16
CA MET A 295 -7.09 14.76 -1.73
C MET A 295 -7.21 13.81 -2.91
N GLY A 296 -6.95 12.51 -2.70
CA GLY A 296 -7.01 11.49 -3.73
C GLY A 296 -7.87 10.29 -3.37
N LYS A 297 -8.14 9.45 -4.38
CA LYS A 297 -8.79 8.15 -4.16
C LYS A 297 -7.87 7.21 -3.40
N THR A 298 -8.46 6.34 -2.59
CA THR A 298 -7.77 5.20 -1.98
C THR A 298 -7.25 4.23 -3.06
N GLY A 299 -6.12 3.60 -2.78
CA GLY A 299 -5.50 2.57 -3.60
C GLY A 299 -4.22 3.04 -4.27
N HIS A 300 -3.15 2.26 -4.03
CA HIS A 300 -1.79 2.59 -4.47
C HIS A 300 -1.68 2.91 -5.97
N SER A 301 -2.47 2.25 -6.83
CA SER A 301 -2.47 2.52 -8.27
C SER A 301 -3.10 3.87 -8.62
N ASN A 302 -4.19 4.27 -7.94
CA ASN A 302 -4.80 5.59 -8.07
C ASN A 302 -3.87 6.69 -7.60
N ILE A 303 -3.19 6.47 -6.47
CA ILE A 303 -2.22 7.43 -5.90
C ILE A 303 -1.07 7.66 -6.89
N LYS A 304 -0.43 6.58 -7.40
CA LYS A 304 0.67 6.68 -8.39
C LYS A 304 0.25 7.45 -9.64
N LYS A 305 -0.95 7.18 -10.16
CA LYS A 305 -1.50 7.92 -11.30
C LYS A 305 -1.66 9.40 -11.00
N MET A 306 -2.30 9.76 -9.88
CA MET A 306 -2.54 11.14 -9.51
C MET A 306 -1.24 11.89 -9.17
N MET A 307 -0.24 11.22 -8.58
CA MET A 307 1.09 11.80 -8.33
C MET A 307 1.74 12.27 -9.64
N LYS A 308 1.64 11.46 -10.69
CA LYS A 308 2.17 11.81 -12.01
C LYS A 308 1.39 12.98 -12.65
N GLU A 309 0.06 12.93 -12.62
CA GLU A 309 -0.83 13.95 -13.20
C GLU A 309 -0.70 15.32 -12.53
N LYS A 310 -0.51 15.33 -11.21
CA LYS A 310 -0.47 16.54 -10.38
C LYS A 310 0.93 16.98 -10.00
N ASP A 311 1.98 16.27 -10.42
CA ASP A 311 3.37 16.55 -10.05
C ASP A 311 3.58 16.59 -8.54
N ILE A 312 3.18 15.54 -7.85
CA ILE A 312 3.19 15.42 -6.38
C ILE A 312 4.56 14.94 -5.89
N ASP A 313 5.09 15.56 -4.84
CA ASP A 313 6.38 15.22 -4.22
C ASP A 313 6.29 14.02 -3.29
N LEU A 314 5.19 13.91 -2.55
CA LEU A 314 4.96 12.91 -1.52
C LEU A 314 3.46 12.61 -1.41
N ALA A 315 3.12 11.34 -1.34
CA ALA A 315 1.76 10.90 -1.05
C ALA A 315 1.74 9.84 0.04
N ALA A 316 0.59 9.69 0.70
CA ALA A 316 0.38 8.61 1.65
C ALA A 316 -1.08 8.16 1.73
N GLU A 317 -1.23 6.90 2.11
CA GLU A 317 -2.47 6.32 2.62
C GLU A 317 -2.34 6.07 4.12
N VAL A 318 -3.44 6.16 4.86
CA VAL A 318 -3.47 5.86 6.31
C VAL A 318 -2.87 4.48 6.62
N SER A 319 -3.04 3.52 5.70
CA SER A 319 -2.55 2.14 5.81
C SER A 319 -1.03 1.97 5.75
N GLY A 320 -0.25 3.06 5.62
CA GLY A 320 1.21 3.01 5.62
C GLY A 320 1.86 2.89 4.24
N HIS A 321 1.10 2.91 3.13
CA HIS A 321 1.69 3.14 1.80
C HIS A 321 2.17 4.59 1.73
N ILE A 322 3.47 4.77 1.49
CA ILE A 322 4.11 6.09 1.40
C ILE A 322 4.89 6.16 0.10
N PHE A 323 4.60 7.18 -0.69
CA PHE A 323 5.07 7.35 -2.05
C PHE A 323 5.94 8.59 -2.13
N PHE A 324 7.22 8.44 -2.37
CA PHE A 324 8.12 9.57 -2.55
C PHE A 324 8.47 9.77 -4.02
N LYS A 325 8.15 10.95 -4.58
CA LYS A 325 8.78 11.46 -5.81
C LYS A 325 9.95 12.39 -5.48
N HIS A 326 9.86 13.12 -4.37
CA HIS A 326 10.96 13.94 -3.87
C HIS A 326 12.19 13.10 -3.56
N ARG A 327 13.22 13.20 -4.42
CA ARG A 327 14.47 12.43 -4.37
C ARG A 327 14.30 10.94 -4.64
N TYR A 328 13.18 10.52 -5.23
CA TYR A 328 12.87 9.14 -5.58
C TYR A 328 11.94 9.07 -6.81
N PHE A 329 11.28 7.95 -7.07
CA PHE A 329 10.59 7.66 -8.33
C PHE A 329 9.06 7.75 -8.29
N GLY A 330 8.44 7.92 -7.12
CA GLY A 330 6.99 8.14 -7.00
C GLY A 330 6.13 6.88 -6.87
N TYR A 331 6.69 5.79 -6.37
CA TYR A 331 5.95 4.60 -5.99
C TYR A 331 6.04 4.34 -4.48
N ASP A 332 5.19 3.43 -3.98
CA ASP A 332 5.12 3.02 -2.59
C ASP A 332 6.32 2.15 -2.21
N ASP A 333 7.07 2.61 -1.21
CA ASP A 333 8.29 1.95 -0.75
C ASP A 333 8.45 2.14 0.77
N GLY A 334 8.08 1.10 1.52
CA GLY A 334 8.19 1.13 2.98
C GLY A 334 9.64 1.25 3.45
N ILE A 335 10.59 0.66 2.73
CA ILE A 335 12.02 0.70 3.08
C ILE A 335 12.61 2.08 2.82
N TYR A 336 12.26 2.71 1.70
CA TYR A 336 12.64 4.10 1.45
C TYR A 336 12.03 5.03 2.50
N ALA A 337 10.74 4.84 2.83
CA ALA A 337 10.06 5.62 3.87
C ALA A 337 10.71 5.46 5.25
N PHE A 338 11.15 4.25 5.62
CA PHE A 338 11.94 3.98 6.82
C PHE A 338 13.23 4.81 6.86
N LEU A 339 14.02 4.80 5.78
CA LEU A 339 15.26 5.59 5.71
C LEU A 339 14.96 7.10 5.77
N ARG A 340 13.86 7.57 5.19
CA ARG A 340 13.40 8.95 5.29
C ARG A 340 12.96 9.32 6.72
N ALA A 341 12.38 8.38 7.48
CA ALA A 341 12.06 8.60 8.90
C ALA A 341 13.35 8.70 9.74
N LEU A 342 14.34 7.86 9.49
CA LEU A 342 15.67 8.00 10.11
C LEU A 342 16.35 9.32 9.74
N GLU A 343 16.17 9.82 8.50
CA GLU A 343 16.67 11.15 8.11
C GLU A 343 16.05 12.27 8.96
N LEU A 344 14.75 12.18 9.29
CA LEU A 344 14.12 13.16 10.18
C LEU A 344 14.77 13.14 11.57
N VAL A 345 14.95 11.95 12.15
CA VAL A 345 15.62 11.79 13.47
C VAL A 345 17.06 12.29 13.41
N TYR A 346 17.80 11.98 12.34
CA TYR A 346 19.16 12.48 12.12
C TYR A 346 19.24 14.02 12.09
N LYS A 347 18.21 14.66 11.53
CA LYS A 347 18.06 16.14 11.50
C LYS A 347 17.54 16.74 12.81
N GLY A 348 17.32 15.93 13.84
CA GLY A 348 16.87 16.39 15.16
C GLY A 348 15.36 16.59 15.30
N PHE A 349 14.54 16.04 14.39
CA PHE A 349 13.09 16.07 14.54
C PHE A 349 12.65 15.12 15.67
N ASP A 350 11.89 15.63 16.61
CA ASP A 350 11.16 14.84 17.59
C ASP A 350 9.78 14.49 17.03
N LEU A 351 9.66 13.30 16.43
CA LEU A 351 8.47 12.89 15.68
C LEU A 351 7.22 12.89 16.56
N GLU A 352 7.33 12.37 17.79
CA GLU A 352 6.18 12.28 18.70
C GLU A 352 5.74 13.66 19.20
N SER A 353 6.67 14.51 19.60
CA SER A 353 6.36 15.88 20.03
C SER A 353 5.71 16.69 18.91
N MET A 354 6.14 16.49 17.66
CA MET A 354 5.54 17.18 16.51
C MET A 354 4.10 16.75 16.27
N ILE A 355 3.78 15.46 16.38
CA ILE A 355 2.40 14.96 16.24
C ILE A 355 1.54 15.41 17.42
N ARG A 356 2.06 15.36 18.65
CA ARG A 356 1.33 15.83 19.84
C ARG A 356 1.02 17.32 19.81
N ALA A 357 1.79 18.12 19.06
CA ALA A 357 1.54 19.54 18.87
C ALA A 357 0.40 19.87 17.90
N LEU A 358 -0.08 18.87 17.12
CA LEU A 358 -1.21 19.03 16.23
C LEU A 358 -2.53 19.23 17.00
N PRO A 359 -3.54 19.87 16.39
CA PRO A 359 -4.88 19.92 16.98
C PRO A 359 -5.37 18.52 17.37
N LYS A 360 -5.89 18.41 18.59
CA LYS A 360 -6.39 17.12 19.06
C LYS A 360 -7.69 16.77 18.33
N LEU A 361 -7.67 15.66 17.63
CA LEU A 361 -8.83 15.08 16.96
C LEU A 361 -9.12 13.68 17.51
N TYR A 362 -10.36 13.28 17.45
CA TYR A 362 -10.84 11.97 17.88
C TYR A 362 -11.39 11.24 16.67
N THR A 363 -10.71 10.18 16.30
CA THR A 363 -11.02 9.37 15.10
C THR A 363 -11.65 8.04 15.53
N THR A 364 -12.72 7.63 14.85
CA THR A 364 -13.25 6.27 15.01
C THR A 364 -12.37 5.27 14.24
N PRO A 365 -12.37 3.99 14.62
CA PRO A 365 -11.92 2.92 13.73
C PRO A 365 -12.69 2.95 12.39
N GLU A 366 -12.16 2.28 11.37
CA GLU A 366 -12.93 2.02 10.16
C GLU A 366 -14.10 1.06 10.48
N ILE A 367 -15.32 1.47 10.17
CA ILE A 367 -16.52 0.65 10.36
C ILE A 367 -16.91 0.08 9.00
N LYS A 368 -17.03 -1.24 8.92
CA LYS A 368 -17.43 -1.97 7.71
C LYS A 368 -18.90 -2.33 7.76
N ILE A 369 -19.67 -1.91 6.76
CA ILE A 369 -21.09 -2.20 6.62
C ILE A 369 -21.26 -3.20 5.48
N SER A 370 -21.72 -4.41 5.77
CA SER A 370 -22.00 -5.41 4.74
C SER A 370 -23.18 -4.99 3.85
N VAL A 371 -22.95 -5.02 2.54
CA VAL A 371 -23.95 -4.68 1.52
C VAL A 371 -23.83 -5.66 0.35
N ASN A 372 -24.84 -5.66 -0.53
CA ASN A 372 -24.76 -6.40 -1.78
C ASN A 372 -23.69 -5.78 -2.70
N GLU A 373 -22.84 -6.62 -3.30
CA GLU A 373 -21.77 -6.18 -4.21
C GLU A 373 -22.31 -5.32 -5.37
N GLU A 374 -23.47 -5.66 -5.91
CA GLU A 374 -24.09 -4.96 -7.03
C GLU A 374 -24.70 -3.61 -6.65
N GLU A 375 -24.99 -3.40 -5.38
CA GLU A 375 -25.69 -2.22 -4.87
C GLU A 375 -24.75 -1.18 -4.23
N LYS A 376 -23.55 -1.58 -3.80
CA LYS A 376 -22.69 -0.74 -2.97
C LYS A 376 -22.37 0.63 -3.57
N PHE A 377 -22.10 0.70 -4.88
CA PHE A 377 -21.81 1.97 -5.55
C PHE A 377 -23.07 2.83 -5.70
N LYS A 378 -24.22 2.22 -6.03
CA LYS A 378 -25.51 2.92 -6.15
C LYS A 378 -25.96 3.50 -4.82
N LEU A 379 -25.74 2.79 -3.71
CA LEU A 379 -26.02 3.28 -2.36
C LEU A 379 -25.20 4.52 -2.02
N VAL A 380 -23.91 4.53 -2.40
CA VAL A 380 -23.05 5.71 -2.22
C VAL A 380 -23.50 6.88 -3.08
N GLU A 381 -23.81 6.66 -4.35
CA GLU A 381 -24.33 7.70 -5.25
C GLU A 381 -25.64 8.32 -4.73
N GLU A 382 -26.56 7.51 -4.23
CA GLU A 382 -27.80 8.03 -3.67
C GLU A 382 -27.56 8.78 -2.35
N PHE A 383 -26.63 8.31 -1.54
CA PHE A 383 -26.21 9.02 -0.33
C PHE A 383 -25.61 10.41 -0.66
N GLN A 384 -24.78 10.52 -1.67
CA GLN A 384 -24.24 11.80 -2.16
C GLN A 384 -25.36 12.76 -2.58
N LYS A 385 -26.30 12.29 -3.41
CA LYS A 385 -27.45 13.09 -3.86
C LYS A 385 -28.32 13.61 -2.70
N GLU A 386 -28.55 12.80 -1.67
CA GLU A 386 -29.32 13.23 -0.50
C GLU A 386 -28.57 14.31 0.30
N ILE A 387 -27.21 14.23 0.40
CA ILE A 387 -26.40 15.28 1.02
C ILE A 387 -26.52 16.58 0.23
N GLU A 388 -26.44 16.53 -1.10
CA GLU A 388 -26.58 17.71 -1.97
C GLU A 388 -27.96 18.39 -1.82
N LYS A 389 -29.01 17.60 -1.56
CA LYS A 389 -30.37 18.10 -1.25
C LYS A 389 -30.49 18.69 0.15
N GLY A 390 -29.45 18.61 0.98
CA GLY A 390 -29.42 19.17 2.34
C GLY A 390 -29.97 18.24 3.41
N ALA A 391 -29.94 16.92 3.19
CA ALA A 391 -30.43 15.94 4.16
C ALA A 391 -29.61 15.92 5.48
N LEU A 392 -28.35 16.36 5.44
CA LEU A 392 -27.51 16.52 6.63
C LEU A 392 -27.30 17.99 6.96
N LYS A 393 -27.53 18.36 8.23
CA LYS A 393 -27.30 19.72 8.71
C LYS A 393 -25.81 19.95 9.01
N GLY A 394 -25.35 21.19 8.82
CA GLY A 394 -24.00 21.64 9.18
C GLY A 394 -22.90 21.26 8.18
N VAL A 395 -23.25 20.66 7.06
CA VAL A 395 -22.29 20.36 5.97
C VAL A 395 -21.65 21.65 5.44
N LYS A 396 -20.32 21.69 5.42
CA LYS A 396 -19.52 22.77 4.85
C LYS A 396 -19.10 22.48 3.41
N SER A 397 -18.69 21.24 3.16
CA SER A 397 -18.36 20.77 1.82
C SER A 397 -18.52 19.25 1.70
N LEU A 398 -18.71 18.78 0.47
CA LEU A 398 -18.75 17.38 0.09
C LEU A 398 -17.64 17.13 -0.94
N CYS A 399 -16.80 16.13 -0.71
CA CYS A 399 -15.82 15.63 -1.67
C CYS A 399 -16.25 14.23 -2.13
N GLU A 400 -16.48 14.11 -3.44
CA GLU A 400 -17.02 12.89 -4.07
C GLU A 400 -15.95 12.08 -4.83
N ILE A 401 -14.67 12.39 -4.61
CA ILE A 401 -13.57 11.79 -5.36
C ILE A 401 -13.49 10.27 -5.15
N ASP A 402 -13.86 9.78 -3.94
CA ASP A 402 -13.92 8.35 -3.59
C ASP A 402 -15.00 8.13 -2.52
N GLY A 403 -16.26 8.11 -2.93
CA GLY A 403 -17.41 8.10 -2.05
C GLY A 403 -17.77 9.50 -1.54
N ALA A 404 -18.44 9.60 -0.41
CA ALA A 404 -18.87 10.84 0.20
C ALA A 404 -17.98 11.18 1.41
N ARG A 405 -17.00 12.08 1.27
CA ARG A 405 -16.30 12.69 2.39
C ARG A 405 -16.90 14.05 2.69
N ILE A 406 -17.52 14.17 3.83
CA ILE A 406 -18.34 15.31 4.26
C ILE A 406 -17.55 16.09 5.31
N ASP A 407 -17.26 17.37 5.07
CA ASP A 407 -16.66 18.26 6.06
C ASP A 407 -17.76 19.05 6.79
N PHE A 408 -17.71 19.05 8.11
CA PHE A 408 -18.60 19.83 9.00
C PHE A 408 -17.87 21.02 9.64
N GLY A 409 -16.58 21.19 9.35
CA GLY A 409 -15.73 22.23 9.93
C GLY A 409 -15.04 21.76 11.21
N ASP A 410 -15.81 21.30 12.19
CA ASP A 410 -15.36 20.76 13.48
C ASP A 410 -15.10 19.22 13.45
N GLY A 411 -15.34 18.60 12.32
CA GLY A 411 -15.13 17.18 12.06
C GLY A 411 -15.46 16.82 10.63
N TRP A 412 -15.26 15.55 10.27
CA TRP A 412 -15.64 15.00 8.98
C TRP A 412 -16.16 13.57 9.11
N ALA A 413 -16.92 13.16 8.12
CA ALA A 413 -17.43 11.81 7.96
C ALA A 413 -17.11 11.28 6.56
N LEU A 414 -16.88 9.98 6.45
CA LEU A 414 -16.68 9.28 5.17
C LEU A 414 -17.66 8.11 5.07
N LEU A 415 -18.30 7.99 3.92
CA LEU A 415 -18.97 6.78 3.45
C LEU A 415 -18.49 6.47 2.04
N ARG A 416 -17.84 5.32 1.84
CA ARG A 416 -17.34 4.89 0.53
C ARG A 416 -17.56 3.41 0.28
N ALA A 417 -17.67 3.00 -0.98
CA ALA A 417 -17.67 1.60 -1.34
C ALA A 417 -16.24 1.03 -1.30
N SER A 418 -16.07 -0.17 -0.74
CA SER A 418 -14.83 -0.92 -0.88
C SER A 418 -14.67 -1.38 -2.34
N ASN A 419 -13.49 -1.18 -2.92
CA ASN A 419 -13.21 -1.65 -4.29
C ASN A 419 -12.88 -3.16 -4.36
N THR A 420 -12.62 -3.78 -3.21
CA THR A 420 -12.12 -5.17 -3.14
C THR A 420 -13.04 -6.13 -2.39
N SER A 421 -14.10 -5.62 -1.75
CA SER A 421 -14.96 -6.42 -0.87
C SER A 421 -16.40 -5.90 -0.85
N PRO A 422 -17.41 -6.73 -0.49
CA PRO A 422 -18.82 -6.35 -0.46
C PRO A 422 -19.16 -5.53 0.81
N TYR A 423 -18.42 -4.45 1.04
CA TYR A 423 -18.60 -3.56 2.18
C TYR A 423 -18.67 -2.10 1.75
N LEU A 424 -19.42 -1.31 2.49
CA LEU A 424 -19.16 0.12 2.63
C LEU A 424 -18.21 0.33 3.81
N ILE A 425 -17.35 1.33 3.68
CA ILE A 425 -16.39 1.73 4.70
C ILE A 425 -16.79 3.11 5.18
N THR A 426 -16.90 3.28 6.50
CA THR A 426 -17.13 4.57 7.14
C THR A 426 -16.02 4.88 8.13
N ARG A 427 -15.73 6.17 8.28
CA ARG A 427 -14.78 6.70 9.26
C ARG A 427 -15.23 8.09 9.67
N PHE A 428 -15.04 8.43 10.93
CA PHE A 428 -15.45 9.71 11.50
C PHE A 428 -14.29 10.29 12.31
N GLU A 429 -14.10 11.59 12.22
CA GLU A 429 -13.10 12.31 13.00
C GLU A 429 -13.66 13.68 13.38
N ALA A 430 -13.47 14.10 14.63
CA ALA A 430 -13.94 15.40 15.10
C ALA A 430 -13.10 15.94 16.28
N THR A 431 -13.36 17.19 16.67
CA THR A 431 -12.68 17.88 17.78
C THR A 431 -13.01 17.31 19.16
N SER A 432 -14.06 16.49 19.27
CA SER A 432 -14.38 15.72 20.48
C SER A 432 -14.94 14.35 20.13
N LEU A 433 -14.88 13.40 21.08
CA LEU A 433 -15.44 12.06 20.93
C LEU A 433 -16.97 12.11 20.80
N GLU A 434 -17.63 13.01 21.54
CA GLU A 434 -19.08 13.21 21.48
C GLU A 434 -19.48 13.65 20.07
N ARG A 435 -18.72 14.61 19.50
CA ARG A 435 -18.99 15.10 18.15
C ARG A 435 -18.73 14.05 17.07
N ALA A 436 -17.70 13.23 17.20
CA ALA A 436 -17.45 12.11 16.29
C ALA A 436 -18.60 11.10 16.29
N LYS A 437 -19.13 10.76 17.48
CA LYS A 437 -20.32 9.89 17.62
C LYS A 437 -21.60 10.52 17.10
N GLU A 438 -21.78 11.84 17.26
CA GLU A 438 -22.91 12.55 16.67
C GLU A 438 -22.88 12.48 15.14
N LEU A 439 -21.70 12.72 14.51
CA LEU A 439 -21.53 12.60 13.07
C LEU A 439 -21.80 11.18 12.59
N GLU A 440 -21.32 10.17 13.31
CA GLU A 440 -21.62 8.77 13.06
C GLU A 440 -23.11 8.50 13.06
N SER A 441 -23.83 8.92 14.09
CA SER A 441 -25.27 8.74 14.20
C SER A 441 -26.03 9.43 13.07
N MET A 442 -25.65 10.65 12.70
CA MET A 442 -26.28 11.40 11.62
C MET A 442 -26.12 10.67 10.26
N VAL A 443 -24.91 10.19 9.97
CA VAL A 443 -24.60 9.47 8.73
C VAL A 443 -25.33 8.14 8.67
N PHE A 444 -25.34 7.37 9.74
CA PHE A 444 -26.04 6.07 9.78
C PHE A 444 -27.55 6.22 9.68
N THR A 445 -28.14 7.23 10.33
CA THR A 445 -29.59 7.50 10.19
C THR A 445 -29.96 7.77 8.73
N LEU A 446 -29.23 8.66 8.05
CA LEU A 446 -29.46 8.94 6.62
C LEU A 446 -29.24 7.69 5.74
N PHE A 447 -28.18 6.94 6.03
CA PHE A 447 -27.86 5.73 5.28
C PHE A 447 -28.94 4.65 5.42
N ASP A 448 -29.44 4.43 6.62
CA ASP A 448 -30.50 3.45 6.90
C ASP A 448 -31.81 3.83 6.20
N ASP A 449 -32.15 5.12 6.15
CA ASP A 449 -33.31 5.62 5.40
C ASP A 449 -33.17 5.37 3.90
N ILE A 450 -31.98 5.56 3.36
CA ILE A 450 -31.69 5.26 1.94
C ILE A 450 -31.80 3.76 1.70
N LYS A 451 -31.15 2.93 2.53
CA LYS A 451 -31.16 1.48 2.40
C LYS A 451 -32.56 0.89 2.47
N ALA A 452 -33.43 1.45 3.30
CA ALA A 452 -34.82 1.04 3.38
C ALA A 452 -35.59 1.28 2.07
N ARG A 453 -35.28 2.38 1.36
CA ARG A 453 -35.88 2.69 0.04
C ARG A 453 -35.37 1.76 -1.08
N PHE A 454 -34.13 1.24 -0.98
CA PHE A 454 -33.58 0.27 -1.95
C PHE A 454 -34.15 -1.14 -1.82
N LYS A 455 -34.79 -1.48 -0.68
CA LYS A 455 -35.39 -2.78 -0.45
C LYS A 455 -36.85 -2.89 -0.92
N ASN A 456 -37.47 -1.75 -1.25
CA ASN A 456 -38.82 -1.63 -1.80
C ASN A 456 -38.80 -1.37 -3.31
#